data_b53e9826885c1e114032b35e8456d86c
#
_entry.id   b53e9826885c1e114032b35e8456d86c
#
_cell.length_a   1.000
_cell.length_b   1.000
_cell.length_c   1.000
_cell.angle_alpha   90.00
_cell.angle_beta   90.00
_cell.angle_gamma   90.00
#
_symmetry.space_group_name_H-M   'P 1'
#
loop_
_entity.id
_entity.type
_entity.pdbx_description
1 polymer ?
#
loop_
_entity_poly.entity_id
_entity_poly.type
_entity_poly.pdbx_seq_one_letter_code
_entity_poly.pdbx_strand_id
1 'polypeptide(L)'
;MLRLRPYKPADAGYLMKWLEDERTVEFWKADRFCWPLTAEQLADYCEDFTADPAAAAFTALDGAGNPAGHFSFRQIDWAGNRAHMGFIIVDPGCRGKGYGREMVRLALQYARLCLGLDFV
;
A
#
# COMPACT_ATOMS: atom_id res chain seq x y z
N MET A 1 12.29 0.79 -12.82
CA MET A 1 10.85 0.83 -13.18
C MET A 1 10.06 -0.06 -12.24
N LEU A 2 8.98 0.46 -11.67
CA LEU A 2 8.13 -0.31 -10.76
C LEU A 2 6.94 -0.93 -11.49
N ARG A 3 6.46 -2.05 -10.95
CA ARG A 3 5.22 -2.69 -11.37
C ARG A 3 4.35 -2.91 -10.15
N LEU A 4 3.03 -2.91 -10.34
CA LEU A 4 2.08 -3.12 -9.25
C LEU A 4 1.47 -4.52 -9.36
N ARG A 5 1.24 -5.15 -8.22
CA ARG A 5 0.41 -6.34 -8.12
C ARG A 5 -0.42 -6.28 -6.83
N PRO A 6 -1.51 -7.05 -6.74
CA PRO A 6 -2.29 -7.07 -5.49
C PRO A 6 -1.44 -7.51 -4.31
N TYR A 7 -1.68 -6.87 -3.17
CA TYR A 7 -1.09 -7.28 -1.89
C TYR A 7 -1.62 -8.67 -1.50
N LYS A 8 -0.75 -9.51 -0.97
CA LYS A 8 -1.12 -10.85 -0.52
C LYS A 8 -0.51 -11.15 0.86
N PRO A 9 -1.02 -12.17 1.59
CA PRO A 9 -0.54 -12.47 2.94
C PRO A 9 0.98 -12.67 3.05
N ALA A 10 1.60 -13.23 2.02
CA ALA A 10 3.05 -13.44 2.01
C ALA A 10 3.84 -12.12 2.05
N ASP A 11 3.21 -10.99 1.70
CA ASP A 11 3.87 -9.69 1.70
C ASP A 11 4.01 -9.07 3.09
N ALA A 12 3.31 -9.62 4.09
CA ALA A 12 3.35 -9.08 5.45
C ALA A 12 4.77 -9.05 6.02
N GLY A 13 5.61 -10.03 5.67
CA GLY A 13 6.99 -10.06 6.11
C GLY A 13 7.80 -8.85 5.66
N TYR A 14 7.52 -8.35 4.45
CA TYR A 14 8.17 -7.14 3.94
C TYR A 14 7.71 -5.90 4.69
N LEU A 15 6.41 -5.78 4.96
CA LEU A 15 5.90 -4.65 5.75
C LEU A 15 6.51 -4.63 7.15
N MET A 16 6.60 -5.77 7.81
CA MET A 16 7.20 -5.85 9.14
C MET A 16 8.68 -5.44 9.11
N LYS A 17 9.39 -5.83 8.07
CA LYS A 17 10.79 -5.45 7.90
C LYS A 17 10.95 -3.95 7.66
N TRP A 18 10.09 -3.36 6.82
CA TRP A 18 10.16 -1.94 6.48
C TRP A 18 9.71 -1.04 7.62
N LEU A 19 8.87 -1.55 8.52
CA LEU A 19 8.24 -0.81 9.62
C LEU A 19 8.84 -1.20 10.98
N GLU A 20 10.15 -1.37 11.04
CA GLU A 20 10.86 -1.73 12.28
C GLU A 20 10.96 -0.57 13.27
N ASP A 21 10.77 0.66 12.81
CA ASP A 21 10.93 1.88 13.61
C ASP A 21 9.56 2.40 14.03
N GLU A 22 9.38 2.64 15.34
CA GLU A 22 8.15 3.17 15.90
C GLU A 22 7.70 4.46 15.21
N ARG A 23 8.63 5.35 14.90
CA ARG A 23 8.33 6.62 14.24
C ARG A 23 7.74 6.39 12.84
N THR A 24 8.28 5.44 12.09
CA THR A 24 7.78 5.08 10.77
C THR A 24 6.37 4.51 10.87
N VAL A 25 6.11 3.65 11.86
CA VAL A 25 4.78 3.08 12.09
C VAL A 25 3.78 4.18 12.45
N GLU A 26 4.17 5.15 13.27
CA GLU A 26 3.29 6.28 13.64
C GLU A 26 2.84 7.09 12.44
N PHE A 27 3.70 7.31 11.46
CA PHE A 27 3.33 7.99 10.22
C PHE A 27 2.48 7.12 9.29
N TRP A 28 2.71 5.82 9.30
CA TRP A 28 2.09 4.89 8.35
C TRP A 28 0.72 4.38 8.81
N LYS A 29 0.54 4.21 10.11
CA LYS A 29 -0.53 3.40 10.71
C LYS A 29 -1.95 3.93 10.52
N ALA A 30 -2.14 5.22 10.32
CA ALA A 30 -3.46 5.85 10.13
C ALA A 30 -4.50 5.37 11.18
N ASP A 31 -4.09 5.24 12.44
CA ASP A 31 -4.89 4.78 13.59
C ASP A 31 -5.33 3.32 13.54
N ARG A 32 -4.91 2.56 12.52
CA ARG A 32 -5.27 1.15 12.42
C ARG A 32 -4.33 0.23 13.18
N PHE A 33 -3.04 0.58 13.24
CA PHE A 33 -2.00 -0.28 13.79
C PHE A 33 -1.43 0.30 15.08
N CYS A 34 -0.92 -0.59 15.93
CA CYS A 34 -0.24 -0.22 17.18
C CYS A 34 1.20 -0.69 17.15
N TRP A 35 2.09 0.10 17.73
CA TRP A 35 3.46 -0.33 17.93
C TRP A 35 3.55 -1.24 19.16
N PRO A 36 4.31 -2.35 19.14
CA PRO A 36 5.00 -2.88 17.96
C PRO A 36 4.03 -3.53 16.97
N LEU A 37 4.38 -3.45 15.68
CA LEU A 37 3.59 -4.07 14.63
C LEU A 37 3.71 -5.59 14.71
N THR A 38 2.59 -6.30 14.65
CA THR A 38 2.56 -7.76 14.75
C THR A 38 2.04 -8.41 13.47
N ALA A 39 2.37 -9.69 13.29
CA ALA A 39 1.85 -10.47 12.17
C ALA A 39 0.32 -10.57 12.21
N GLU A 40 -0.28 -10.60 13.41
CA GLU A 40 -1.74 -10.63 13.55
C GLU A 40 -2.39 -9.36 13.04
N GLN A 41 -1.81 -8.19 13.33
CA GLN A 41 -2.32 -6.92 12.83
C GLN A 41 -2.32 -6.90 11.31
N LEU A 42 -1.26 -7.41 10.69
CA LEU A 42 -1.14 -7.44 9.23
C LEU A 42 -2.05 -8.49 8.61
N ALA A 43 -2.28 -9.61 9.28
CA ALA A 43 -3.24 -10.62 8.81
C ALA A 43 -4.66 -10.04 8.81
N ASP A 44 -5.05 -9.32 9.86
CA ASP A 44 -6.36 -8.67 9.95
C ASP A 44 -6.49 -7.59 8.86
N TYR A 45 -5.43 -6.84 8.63
CA TYR A 45 -5.39 -5.82 7.59
C TYR A 45 -5.63 -6.44 6.19
N CYS A 46 -4.91 -7.52 5.88
CA CYS A 46 -5.05 -8.23 4.61
C CYS A 46 -6.48 -8.77 4.43
N GLU A 47 -7.01 -9.36 5.48
CA GLU A 47 -8.36 -9.94 5.48
C GLU A 47 -9.42 -8.87 5.23
N ASP A 48 -9.31 -7.72 5.91
CA ASP A 48 -10.25 -6.60 5.74
C ASP A 48 -10.24 -6.09 4.30
N PHE A 49 -9.06 -5.93 3.71
CA PHE A 49 -8.95 -5.46 2.32
C PHE A 49 -9.46 -6.49 1.31
N THR A 50 -9.30 -7.77 1.61
CA THR A 50 -9.81 -8.84 0.75
C THR A 50 -11.34 -8.91 0.80
N ALA A 51 -11.93 -8.65 1.97
CA ALA A 51 -13.37 -8.73 2.17
C ALA A 51 -14.13 -7.47 1.75
N ASP A 52 -13.46 -6.32 1.67
CA ASP A 52 -14.10 -5.04 1.40
C ASP A 52 -14.07 -4.71 -0.09
N PRO A 53 -15.25 -4.67 -0.77
CA PRO A 53 -15.29 -4.33 -2.20
C PRO A 53 -14.93 -2.86 -2.49
N ALA A 54 -14.88 -2.01 -1.47
CA ALA A 54 -14.51 -0.60 -1.60
C ALA A 54 -13.06 -0.34 -1.19
N ALA A 55 -12.22 -1.37 -1.19
CA ALA A 55 -10.82 -1.26 -0.82
C ALA A 55 -9.94 -2.16 -1.68
N ALA A 56 -8.69 -1.76 -1.86
CA ALA A 56 -7.68 -2.55 -2.57
C ALA A 56 -6.28 -2.20 -2.07
N ALA A 57 -5.45 -3.20 -1.86
CA ALA A 57 -4.08 -3.01 -1.42
C ALA A 57 -3.12 -3.58 -2.45
N PHE A 58 -1.97 -2.93 -2.63
CA PHE A 58 -1.02 -3.27 -3.68
C PHE A 58 0.40 -3.33 -3.16
N THR A 59 1.19 -4.20 -3.78
CA THR A 59 2.64 -4.26 -3.61
C THR A 59 3.30 -3.75 -4.88
N ALA A 60 4.27 -2.85 -4.74
CA ALA A 60 5.08 -2.39 -5.85
C ALA A 60 6.34 -3.24 -5.94
N LEU A 61 6.65 -3.71 -7.14
CA LEU A 61 7.82 -4.54 -7.41
C LEU A 61 8.85 -3.74 -8.20
N ASP A 62 10.14 -3.93 -7.87
CA ASP A 62 11.22 -3.31 -8.63
C ASP A 62 11.47 -4.05 -9.96
N GLY A 63 12.49 -3.61 -10.72
CA GLY A 63 12.80 -4.22 -12.00
C GLY A 63 13.22 -5.68 -11.93
N ALA A 64 13.69 -6.14 -10.77
CA ALA A 64 14.07 -7.54 -10.54
C ALA A 64 12.90 -8.39 -10.00
N GLY A 65 11.74 -7.78 -9.78
CA GLY A 65 10.57 -8.47 -9.25
C GLY A 65 10.51 -8.56 -7.73
N ASN A 66 11.37 -7.81 -7.02
CA ASN A 66 11.37 -7.79 -5.56
C ASN A 66 10.43 -6.73 -5.02
N PRO A 67 9.68 -7.02 -3.92
CA PRO A 67 8.86 -6.00 -3.29
C PRO A 67 9.68 -4.80 -2.86
N ALA A 68 9.22 -3.61 -3.23
CA ALA A 68 9.92 -2.35 -2.96
C ALA A 68 9.00 -1.32 -2.29
N GLY A 69 7.69 -1.55 -2.27
CA GLY A 69 6.76 -0.62 -1.67
C GLY A 69 5.36 -1.20 -1.52
N HIS A 70 4.53 -0.44 -0.82
CA HIS A 70 3.15 -0.81 -0.55
C HIS A 70 2.27 0.43 -0.51
N PHE A 71 1.03 0.31 -0.95
CA PHE A 71 -0.01 1.31 -0.75
C PHE A 71 -1.38 0.66 -0.81
N SER A 72 -2.42 1.42 -0.44
CA SER A 72 -3.79 0.94 -0.56
C SER A 72 -4.72 2.06 -0.98
N PHE A 73 -5.85 1.66 -1.58
CA PHE A 73 -7.01 2.53 -1.75
C PHE A 73 -8.07 2.10 -0.73
N ARG A 74 -8.70 3.06 -0.09
CA ARG A 74 -9.77 2.82 0.89
C ARG A 74 -10.96 3.70 0.59
N GLN A 75 -12.12 3.29 1.08
CA GLN A 75 -13.33 4.09 0.96
C GLN A 75 -13.61 4.48 -0.49
N ILE A 76 -13.47 3.51 -1.39
CA ILE A 76 -13.73 3.74 -2.82
C ILE A 76 -15.22 4.03 -3.00
N ASP A 77 -15.51 5.22 -3.49
CA ASP A 77 -16.86 5.64 -3.84
C ASP A 77 -17.00 5.54 -5.36
N TRP A 78 -17.55 4.43 -5.82
CA TRP A 78 -17.68 4.15 -7.25
C TRP A 78 -18.61 5.15 -7.93
N ALA A 79 -19.67 5.59 -7.25
CA ALA A 79 -20.63 6.55 -7.80
C ALA A 79 -20.02 7.95 -7.90
N GLY A 80 -19.21 8.34 -6.94
CA GLY A 80 -18.53 9.64 -6.92
C GLY A 80 -17.17 9.63 -7.59
N ASN A 81 -16.71 8.47 -8.07
CA ASN A 81 -15.41 8.30 -8.75
C ASN A 81 -14.24 8.76 -7.87
N ARG A 82 -14.24 8.43 -6.60
CA ARG A 82 -13.19 8.86 -5.66
C ARG A 82 -12.76 7.75 -4.71
N ALA A 83 -11.55 7.89 -4.16
CA ALA A 83 -11.00 6.99 -3.16
C ALA A 83 -9.95 7.71 -2.32
N HIS A 84 -9.59 7.12 -1.18
CA HIS A 84 -8.44 7.54 -0.39
C HIS A 84 -7.27 6.61 -0.67
N MET A 85 -6.11 7.19 -0.95
CA MET A 85 -4.84 6.46 -1.03
C MET A 85 -4.13 6.58 0.31
N GLY A 86 -3.73 5.46 0.89
CA GLY A 86 -3.09 5.46 2.20
C GLY A 86 -2.16 4.28 2.41
N PHE A 87 -1.64 4.16 3.63
CA PHE A 87 -0.69 3.13 4.03
C PHE A 87 0.50 3.04 3.07
N ILE A 88 0.98 4.21 2.62
CA ILE A 88 2.07 4.32 1.64
C ILE A 88 3.41 4.11 2.33
N ILE A 89 4.19 3.15 1.85
CA ILE A 89 5.56 2.96 2.33
C ILE A 89 6.44 2.45 1.20
N VAL A 90 7.70 2.90 1.20
CA VAL A 90 8.75 2.40 0.31
C VAL A 90 9.79 1.72 1.17
N ASP A 91 10.35 0.60 0.68
CA ASP A 91 11.46 -0.08 1.35
C ASP A 91 12.55 0.93 1.70
N PRO A 92 12.92 1.05 2.99
CA PRO A 92 13.97 2.00 3.39
C PRO A 92 15.29 1.82 2.63
N GLY A 93 15.59 0.60 2.19
CA GLY A 93 16.78 0.33 1.37
C GLY A 93 16.68 0.87 -0.05
N CYS A 94 15.50 1.27 -0.49
CA CYS A 94 15.25 1.81 -1.83
C CYS A 94 15.00 3.32 -1.84
N ARG A 95 15.16 3.99 -0.70
CA ARG A 95 14.99 5.44 -0.62
C ARG A 95 16.04 6.15 -1.46
N GLY A 96 15.66 7.28 -2.04
CA GLY A 96 16.55 8.05 -2.91
C GLY A 96 16.55 7.61 -4.37
N LYS A 97 15.79 6.56 -4.72
CA LYS A 97 15.65 6.07 -6.10
C LYS A 97 14.41 6.61 -6.80
N GLY A 98 13.63 7.47 -6.15
CA GLY A 98 12.40 8.02 -6.71
C GLY A 98 11.23 7.04 -6.73
N TYR A 99 11.31 5.92 -6.03
CA TYR A 99 10.28 4.88 -6.02
C TYR A 99 8.96 5.35 -5.43
N GLY A 100 9.00 6.18 -4.38
CA GLY A 100 7.78 6.73 -3.79
C GLY A 100 6.96 7.53 -4.80
N ARG A 101 7.63 8.41 -5.54
CA ARG A 101 6.99 9.21 -6.57
C ARG A 101 6.46 8.35 -7.71
N GLU A 102 7.26 7.37 -8.17
CA GLU A 102 6.85 6.47 -9.24
C GLU A 102 5.67 5.61 -8.81
N MET A 103 5.68 5.11 -7.57
CA MET A 103 4.57 4.31 -7.04
C MET A 103 3.27 5.10 -6.99
N VAL A 104 3.31 6.35 -6.51
CA VAL A 104 2.13 7.21 -6.47
C VAL A 104 1.62 7.48 -7.88
N ARG A 105 2.51 7.76 -8.83
CA ARG A 105 2.15 7.98 -10.23
C ARG A 105 1.45 6.75 -10.82
N LEU A 106 1.99 5.56 -10.59
CA LEU A 106 1.38 4.31 -11.06
C LEU A 106 0.05 4.05 -10.38
N ALA A 107 -0.06 4.34 -9.09
CA ALA A 107 -1.30 4.18 -8.35
C ALA A 107 -2.41 5.08 -8.91
N LEU A 108 -2.11 6.34 -9.18
CA LEU A 108 -3.07 7.28 -9.76
C LEU A 108 -3.47 6.87 -11.17
N GLN A 109 -2.52 6.38 -11.97
CA GLN A 109 -2.78 5.89 -13.31
C GLN A 109 -3.70 4.66 -13.27
N TYR A 110 -3.44 3.72 -12.37
CA TYR A 110 -4.28 2.54 -12.18
C TYR A 110 -5.69 2.93 -11.75
N ALA A 111 -5.81 3.85 -10.79
CA ALA A 111 -7.11 4.31 -10.31
C ALA A 111 -7.94 4.89 -11.44
N ARG A 112 -7.33 5.71 -12.30
CA ARG A 112 -8.03 6.36 -13.39
C ARG A 112 -8.37 5.39 -14.52
N LEU A 113 -7.41 4.57 -14.96
CA LEU A 113 -7.59 3.73 -16.14
C LEU A 113 -8.28 2.41 -15.84
N CYS A 114 -8.06 1.82 -14.67
CA CYS A 114 -8.58 0.49 -14.33
C CYS A 114 -9.78 0.54 -13.41
N LEU A 115 -9.84 1.52 -12.50
CA LEU A 115 -10.94 1.65 -11.54
C LEU A 115 -11.94 2.74 -11.91
N GLY A 116 -11.62 3.57 -12.91
CA GLY A 116 -12.51 4.65 -13.34
C GLY A 116 -12.65 5.78 -12.34
N LEU A 117 -11.66 5.98 -11.47
CA LEU A 117 -11.72 7.01 -10.42
C LEU A 117 -11.09 8.31 -10.91
N ASP A 118 -11.77 9.42 -10.67
CA ASP A 118 -11.31 10.76 -11.07
C ASP A 118 -10.57 11.47 -9.93
N PHE A 119 -10.86 11.09 -8.68
CA PHE A 119 -10.32 11.76 -7.47
C PHE A 119 -9.72 10.73 -6.52
N VAL A 120 -8.48 10.94 -6.16
CA VAL A 120 -7.78 10.07 -5.21
C VAL A 120 -7.04 10.90 -4.17
#